data_01ef5358044501524ec1cc0e2db882aa
#
_entry.id   01ef5358044501524ec1cc0e2db882aa
#
_cell.length_a   1.000
_cell.length_b   1.000
_cell.length_c   1.000
_cell.angle_alpha   90.00
_cell.angle_beta   90.00
_cell.angle_gamma   90.00
#
_symmetry.space_group_name_H-M   'P 1'
#
loop_
_entity.id
_entity.type
_entity.pdbx_description
1 polymer ?
#
loop_
_entity_poly.entity_id
_entity_poly.type
_entity_poly.pdbx_seq_one_letter_code
_entity_poly.pdbx_strand_id
1 'polypeptide(L)'
;MQGAFTSLKRLLLASVACVLGAALLTYAVDPLQLFRPSPRAFYSDDTRVQNAGLIRSQSFDTVFMGTSLAIHFRQSEIDRALGVHSLKLAMTGSNSRQQGFVLEQAIDRGAKRVIWAMDDFIFVDAADIETDP
;
A
#
# COMPACT_ATOMS: atom_id res chain seq x y z
N MET A 1 -22.85 -45.28 6.36
CA MET A 1 -21.97 -44.50 5.42
C MET A 1 -22.65 -43.27 4.84
N GLN A 2 -23.94 -43.25 4.53
CA GLN A 2 -24.64 -42.07 3.94
C GLN A 2 -24.64 -40.82 4.85
N GLY A 3 -24.74 -40.95 6.16
CA GLY A 3 -24.71 -39.81 7.09
C GLY A 3 -23.38 -39.05 7.14
N ALA A 4 -22.26 -39.74 7.01
CA ALA A 4 -20.94 -39.13 7.00
C ALA A 4 -20.72 -38.28 5.71
N PHE A 5 -21.17 -38.76 4.58
CA PHE A 5 -21.11 -38.01 3.31
C PHE A 5 -21.99 -36.75 3.33
N THR A 6 -23.15 -36.83 3.95
CA THR A 6 -24.05 -35.67 4.09
C THR A 6 -23.45 -34.61 5.00
N SER A 7 -22.81 -35.01 6.09
CA SER A 7 -22.11 -34.11 7.03
C SER A 7 -20.92 -33.45 6.36
N LEU A 8 -20.11 -34.20 5.61
CA LEU A 8 -18.97 -33.66 4.87
C LEU A 8 -19.39 -32.62 3.82
N LYS A 9 -20.44 -32.90 3.06
CA LYS A 9 -20.99 -31.93 2.09
C LYS A 9 -21.45 -30.64 2.76
N ARG A 10 -22.14 -30.73 3.90
CA ARG A 10 -22.58 -29.55 4.66
C ARG A 10 -21.41 -28.72 5.16
N LEU A 11 -20.37 -29.37 5.65
CA LEU A 11 -19.14 -28.73 6.13
C LEU A 11 -18.42 -28.00 4.99
N LEU A 12 -18.33 -28.63 3.84
CA LEU A 12 -17.70 -28.08 2.65
C LEU A 12 -18.49 -26.87 2.11
N LEU A 13 -19.82 -26.96 2.07
CA LEU A 13 -20.67 -25.83 1.67
C LEU A 13 -20.57 -24.66 2.66
N ALA A 14 -20.55 -24.93 3.95
CA ALA A 14 -20.38 -23.90 4.96
C ALA A 14 -19.02 -23.21 4.85
N SER A 15 -17.94 -23.97 4.63
CA SER A 15 -16.60 -23.42 4.43
C SER A 15 -16.52 -22.52 3.19
N VAL A 16 -17.10 -22.97 2.07
CA VAL A 16 -17.16 -22.18 0.84
C VAL A 16 -17.98 -20.90 1.06
N ALA A 17 -19.13 -21.00 1.73
CA ALA A 17 -19.94 -19.82 2.05
C ALA A 17 -19.20 -18.80 2.93
N CYS A 18 -18.43 -19.27 3.93
CA CYS A 18 -17.61 -18.40 4.77
C CYS A 18 -16.51 -17.71 3.96
N VAL A 19 -15.82 -18.42 3.09
CA VAL A 19 -14.76 -17.85 2.23
C VAL A 19 -15.35 -16.80 1.29
N LEU A 20 -16.47 -17.12 0.63
CA LEU A 20 -17.14 -16.17 -0.25
C LEU A 20 -17.65 -14.94 0.51
N GLY A 21 -18.20 -15.13 1.71
CA GLY A 21 -18.65 -14.05 2.56
C GLY A 21 -17.50 -13.13 2.96
N ALA A 22 -16.36 -13.69 3.37
CA ALA A 22 -15.15 -12.93 3.69
C ALA A 22 -14.61 -12.17 2.46
N ALA A 23 -14.56 -12.80 1.30
CA ALA A 23 -14.12 -12.16 0.07
C ALA A 23 -15.04 -10.99 -0.34
N LEU A 24 -16.35 -11.17 -0.26
CA LEU A 24 -17.34 -10.13 -0.53
C LEU A 24 -17.21 -8.97 0.46
N LEU A 25 -17.01 -9.26 1.74
CA LEU A 25 -16.82 -8.24 2.77
C LEU A 25 -15.54 -7.44 2.51
N THR A 26 -14.42 -8.11 2.22
CA THR A 26 -13.14 -7.46 1.88
C THR A 26 -13.28 -6.58 0.64
N TYR A 27 -13.96 -7.07 -0.39
CA TYR A 27 -14.25 -6.29 -1.59
C TYR A 27 -15.16 -5.09 -1.30
N ALA A 28 -16.17 -5.26 -0.44
CA ALA A 28 -17.12 -4.21 -0.10
C ALA A 28 -16.49 -3.10 0.76
N VAL A 29 -15.61 -3.46 1.69
CA VAL A 29 -14.91 -2.50 2.57
C VAL A 29 -13.74 -1.85 1.87
N ASP A 30 -13.00 -2.63 1.05
CA ASP A 30 -11.80 -2.21 0.31
C ASP A 30 -10.84 -1.33 1.13
N PRO A 31 -10.33 -1.83 2.26
CA PRO A 31 -9.54 -1.03 3.20
C PRO A 31 -8.23 -0.52 2.59
N LEU A 32 -7.71 -1.20 1.59
CA LEU A 32 -6.48 -0.85 0.88
C LEU A 32 -6.72 0.00 -0.38
N GLN A 33 -7.98 0.34 -0.69
CA GLN A 33 -8.37 1.11 -1.87
C GLN A 33 -7.86 0.51 -3.19
N LEU A 34 -7.82 -0.83 -3.28
CA LEU A 34 -7.32 -1.53 -4.46
C LEU A 34 -8.31 -1.48 -5.63
N PHE A 35 -9.59 -1.41 -5.34
CA PHE A 35 -10.66 -1.47 -6.34
C PHE A 35 -11.32 -0.11 -6.60
N ARG A 36 -11.38 0.76 -5.58
CA ARG A 36 -12.08 2.05 -5.68
C ARG A 36 -11.54 3.08 -4.67
N PRO A 37 -11.69 4.39 -4.95
CA PRO A 37 -11.46 5.42 -3.94
C PRO A 37 -12.42 5.22 -2.76
N SER A 38 -11.91 5.21 -1.54
CA SER A 38 -12.75 5.12 -0.35
C SER A 38 -12.94 6.48 0.29
N PRO A 39 -14.20 6.87 0.62
CA PRO A 39 -14.45 8.10 1.36
C PRO A 39 -13.93 8.04 2.80
N ARG A 40 -13.65 6.84 3.29
CA ARG A 40 -13.01 6.59 4.58
C ARG A 40 -11.65 5.97 4.30
N ALA A 41 -10.68 6.81 4.00
CA ALA A 41 -9.30 6.35 3.83
C ALA A 41 -8.76 5.87 5.17
N PHE A 42 -8.52 4.59 5.29
CA PHE A 42 -7.69 4.04 6.34
C PHE A 42 -6.25 4.24 5.87
N TYR A 43 -5.58 5.23 6.45
CA TYR A 43 -4.15 5.40 6.21
C TYR A 43 -3.39 4.60 7.26
N SER A 44 -2.55 3.68 6.81
CA SER A 44 -1.53 3.08 7.65
C SER A 44 -0.34 4.04 7.73
N ASP A 45 0.34 4.08 8.88
CA ASP A 45 1.60 4.81 9.01
C ASP A 45 2.65 4.25 8.04
N ASP A 46 2.62 2.94 7.77
CA ASP A 46 3.37 2.33 6.68
C ASP A 46 2.47 2.13 5.46
N THR A 47 2.67 2.95 4.44
CA THR A 47 1.88 2.90 3.21
C THR A 47 2.28 1.77 2.26
N ARG A 48 3.29 0.95 2.59
CA ARG A 48 3.81 -0.12 1.73
C ARG A 48 2.71 -1.00 1.16
N VAL A 49 1.76 -1.42 2.00
CA VAL A 49 0.65 -2.28 1.58
C VAL A 49 -0.42 -1.52 0.79
N GLN A 50 -0.54 -0.21 1.03
CA GLN A 50 -1.56 0.63 0.42
C GLN A 50 -1.10 1.33 -0.86
N ASN A 51 0.20 1.41 -1.11
CA ASN A 51 0.75 2.22 -2.22
C ASN A 51 0.08 1.93 -3.56
N ALA A 52 -0.14 0.67 -3.89
CA ALA A 52 -0.78 0.29 -5.15
C ALA A 52 -2.23 0.81 -5.24
N GLY A 53 -2.98 0.76 -4.14
CA GLY A 53 -4.33 1.29 -4.06
C GLY A 53 -4.36 2.81 -4.11
N LEU A 54 -3.49 3.47 -3.36
CA LEU A 54 -3.37 4.92 -3.31
C LEU A 54 -3.02 5.51 -4.67
N ILE A 55 -2.03 4.94 -5.36
CA ILE A 55 -1.63 5.35 -6.71
C ILE A 55 -2.79 5.21 -7.72
N ARG A 56 -3.61 4.17 -7.56
CA ARG A 56 -4.76 3.94 -8.46
C ARG A 56 -5.93 4.86 -8.17
N SER A 57 -6.21 5.08 -6.89
CA SER A 57 -7.47 5.70 -6.45
C SER A 57 -7.39 7.20 -6.29
N GLN A 58 -6.20 7.76 -6.06
CA GLN A 58 -6.06 9.18 -5.79
C GLN A 58 -5.57 9.95 -7.01
N SER A 59 -5.94 11.22 -7.08
CA SER A 59 -5.37 12.18 -8.02
C SER A 59 -4.17 12.86 -7.35
N PHE A 60 -3.10 13.05 -8.09
CA PHE A 60 -1.90 13.75 -7.61
C PHE A 60 -1.09 14.25 -8.80
N ASP A 61 -0.29 15.28 -8.57
CA ASP A 61 0.70 15.78 -9.52
C ASP A 61 2.14 15.60 -9.00
N THR A 62 2.27 15.36 -7.71
CA THR A 62 3.54 15.27 -6.99
C THR A 62 3.55 14.01 -6.14
N VAL A 63 4.68 13.33 -6.08
CA VAL A 63 4.91 12.21 -5.17
C VAL A 63 5.89 12.63 -4.09
N PHE A 64 5.53 12.39 -2.84
CA PHE A 64 6.41 12.52 -1.69
C PHE A 64 6.75 11.13 -1.16
N MET A 65 8.00 10.74 -1.26
CA MET A 65 8.45 9.40 -0.89
C MET A 65 9.71 9.42 -0.03
N GLY A 66 9.98 8.31 0.61
CA GLY A 66 11.12 8.10 1.50
C GLY A 66 10.89 6.92 2.43
N THR A 67 11.76 6.78 3.41
CA THR A 67 11.70 5.73 4.43
C THR A 67 10.86 6.15 5.64
N SER A 68 11.16 5.61 6.82
CA SER A 68 10.49 5.94 8.08
C SER A 68 10.55 7.43 8.43
N LEU A 69 11.58 8.15 8.03
CA LEU A 69 11.69 9.59 8.27
C LEU A 69 10.58 10.36 7.52
N ALA A 70 10.22 9.92 6.32
CA ALA A 70 9.17 10.54 5.52
C ALA A 70 7.76 10.39 6.12
N ILE A 71 7.54 9.41 7.00
CA ILE A 71 6.24 9.17 7.64
C ILE A 71 5.78 10.36 8.47
N HIS A 72 6.70 11.02 9.15
CA HIS A 72 6.41 12.12 10.07
C HIS A 72 5.95 13.41 9.38
N PHE A 73 6.18 13.53 8.07
CA PHE A 73 5.71 14.69 7.31
C PHE A 73 4.21 14.57 7.00
N ARG A 74 3.48 15.63 7.25
CA ARG A 74 2.07 15.70 6.90
C ARG A 74 1.90 16.13 5.44
N GLN A 75 1.21 15.32 4.67
CA GLN A 75 0.94 15.60 3.26
C GLN A 75 0.33 16.99 3.06
N SER A 76 -0.64 17.37 3.90
CA SER A 76 -1.30 18.68 3.82
C SER A 76 -0.37 19.88 4.09
N GLU A 77 0.71 19.67 4.84
CA GLU A 77 1.72 20.71 5.08
C GLU A 77 2.64 20.87 3.86
N ILE A 78 3.02 19.75 3.25
CA ILE A 78 3.79 19.73 2.00
C ILE A 78 2.99 20.43 0.88
N ASP A 79 1.74 20.07 0.72
CA ASP A 79 0.84 20.63 -0.29
C ASP A 79 0.71 22.14 -0.12
N ARG A 80 0.51 22.60 1.11
CA ARG A 80 0.40 24.03 1.42
C ARG A 80 1.70 24.79 1.20
N ALA A 81 2.83 24.21 1.62
CA ALA A 81 4.12 24.87 1.54
C ALA A 81 4.62 25.01 0.10
N LEU A 82 4.34 24.02 -0.75
CA LEU A 82 4.87 23.94 -2.10
C LEU A 82 3.84 24.24 -3.20
N GLY A 83 2.57 24.43 -2.84
CA GLY A 83 1.50 24.65 -3.80
C GLY A 83 1.29 23.46 -4.74
N VAL A 84 1.35 22.25 -4.20
CA VAL A 84 1.26 20.99 -4.95
C VAL A 84 0.07 20.17 -4.47
N HIS A 85 -0.28 19.14 -5.23
CA HIS A 85 -1.19 18.08 -4.81
C HIS A 85 -0.39 16.78 -4.71
N SER A 86 0.15 16.52 -3.52
CA SER A 86 1.05 15.40 -3.33
C SER A 86 0.34 14.11 -2.94
N LEU A 87 0.95 12.98 -3.28
CA LEU A 87 0.63 11.67 -2.74
C LEU A 87 1.83 11.19 -1.92
N LYS A 88 1.61 10.91 -0.63
CA LYS A 88 2.66 10.41 0.26
C LYS A 88 2.77 8.89 0.14
N LEU A 89 3.95 8.42 -0.27
CA LEU A 89 4.30 7.01 -0.48
C LEU A 89 5.50 6.61 0.41
N ALA A 90 5.44 6.96 1.69
CA ALA A 90 6.50 6.62 2.64
C ALA A 90 6.48 5.12 2.98
N MET A 91 7.65 4.47 3.00
CA MET A 91 7.78 3.04 3.24
C MET A 91 8.89 2.76 4.24
N THR A 92 8.53 2.36 5.46
CA THR A 92 9.49 2.03 6.52
C THR A 92 10.46 0.92 6.10
N GLY A 93 11.75 1.14 6.30
CA GLY A 93 12.79 0.15 6.01
C GLY A 93 12.88 -0.26 4.54
N SER A 94 12.45 0.60 3.61
CA SER A 94 12.55 0.33 2.17
C SER A 94 13.91 0.75 1.63
N ASN A 95 14.43 -0.02 0.71
CA ASN A 95 15.63 0.31 -0.07
C ASN A 95 15.28 1.02 -1.39
N SER A 96 16.31 1.48 -2.11
CA SER A 96 16.17 2.19 -3.38
C SER A 96 15.40 1.41 -4.44
N ARG A 97 15.59 0.09 -4.52
CA ARG A 97 14.89 -0.78 -5.49
C ARG A 97 13.38 -0.80 -5.23
N GLN A 98 12.98 -0.96 -3.98
CA GLN A 98 11.56 -0.97 -3.61
C GLN A 98 10.91 0.39 -3.85
N GLN A 99 11.61 1.47 -3.52
CA GLN A 99 11.12 2.83 -3.77
C GLN A 99 11.07 3.14 -5.27
N GLY A 100 12.07 2.71 -6.04
CA GLY A 100 12.08 2.85 -7.50
C GLY A 100 10.88 2.18 -8.15
N PHE A 101 10.54 0.96 -7.74
CA PHE A 101 9.37 0.25 -8.27
C PHE A 101 8.05 0.99 -8.01
N VAL A 102 7.89 1.58 -6.83
CA VAL A 102 6.69 2.36 -6.50
C VAL A 102 6.68 3.69 -7.26
N LEU A 103 7.85 4.29 -7.43
CA LEU A 103 8.01 5.52 -8.19
C LEU A 103 7.62 5.34 -9.67
N GLU A 104 8.06 4.26 -10.30
CA GLU A 104 7.69 3.93 -11.68
C GLU A 104 6.16 3.86 -11.85
N GLN A 105 5.47 3.18 -10.95
CA GLN A 105 4.01 3.12 -10.98
C GLN A 105 3.36 4.50 -10.83
N ALA A 106 3.92 5.36 -9.99
CA ALA A 106 3.40 6.71 -9.79
C ALA A 106 3.64 7.60 -11.03
N ILE A 107 4.79 7.46 -11.70
CA ILE A 107 5.11 8.15 -12.95
C ILE A 107 4.14 7.72 -14.06
N ASP A 108 3.92 6.41 -14.21
CA ASP A 108 2.97 5.87 -15.19
C ASP A 108 1.54 6.39 -14.95
N ARG A 109 1.22 6.73 -13.71
CA ARG A 109 -0.07 7.29 -13.30
C ARG A 109 -0.16 8.82 -13.44
N GLY A 110 0.94 9.48 -13.81
CA GLY A 110 0.97 10.89 -14.15
C GLY A 110 1.66 11.80 -13.13
N ALA A 111 2.48 11.27 -12.24
CA ALA A 111 3.34 12.08 -11.39
C ALA A 111 4.26 12.96 -12.24
N LYS A 112 4.26 14.26 -11.99
CA LYS A 112 5.08 15.26 -12.70
C LYS A 112 6.28 15.70 -11.86
N ARG A 113 6.19 15.55 -10.56
CA ARG A 113 7.22 15.95 -9.60
C ARG A 113 7.41 14.87 -8.56
N VAL A 114 8.64 14.73 -8.11
CA VAL A 114 9.04 13.80 -7.06
C VAL A 114 9.81 14.56 -6.00
N ILE A 115 9.36 14.42 -4.76
CA ILE A 115 10.08 14.88 -3.58
C ILE A 115 10.52 13.61 -2.86
N TRP A 116 11.81 13.36 -2.86
CA TRP A 116 12.37 12.14 -2.29
C TRP A 116 13.21 12.45 -1.06
N ALA A 117 12.70 12.10 0.11
CA ALA A 117 13.45 12.17 1.35
C ALA A 117 14.43 10.98 1.40
N MET A 118 15.67 11.23 1.01
CA MET A 118 16.73 10.23 1.02
C MET A 118 17.41 10.20 2.40
N ASP A 119 17.59 9.01 2.92
CA ASP A 119 18.40 8.72 4.09
C ASP A 119 19.42 7.60 3.76
N ASP A 120 20.33 7.33 4.68
CA ASP A 120 21.40 6.35 4.48
C ASP A 120 20.86 4.94 4.19
N PHE A 121 19.71 4.61 4.73
CA PHE A 121 19.07 3.31 4.55
C PHE A 121 18.66 3.00 3.10
N ILE A 122 18.44 4.02 2.29
CA ILE A 122 18.05 3.84 0.88
C ILE A 122 19.13 3.13 0.09
N PHE A 123 20.40 3.33 0.46
CA PHE A 123 21.56 2.81 -0.25
C PHE A 123 22.04 1.44 0.25
N VAL A 124 21.46 0.93 1.33
CA VAL A 124 21.82 -0.38 1.88
C VAL A 124 21.14 -1.48 1.02
N ASP A 125 21.94 -2.34 0.43
CA ASP A 125 21.39 -3.50 -0.29
C ASP A 125 20.86 -4.52 0.73
N ALA A 126 19.75 -5.18 0.40
CA ALA A 126 19.17 -6.21 1.27
C ALA A 126 20.17 -7.36 1.55
N ALA A 127 21.10 -7.59 0.64
CA ALA A 127 22.19 -8.55 0.80
C ALA A 127 23.21 -8.15 1.89
N ASP A 128 23.35 -6.86 2.16
CA ASP A 128 24.31 -6.36 3.16
C ASP A 128 23.77 -6.46 4.60
N ILE A 129 22.44 -6.55 4.75
CA ILE A 129 21.79 -6.67 6.06
C ILE A 129 21.88 -8.12 6.59
N GLU A 130 21.99 -9.10 5.72
CA GLU A 130 21.96 -10.52 6.07
C GLU A 130 23.36 -11.08 6.42
N THR A 131 24.42 -10.30 6.26
CA THR A 131 25.82 -10.74 6.43
C THR A 131 26.51 -10.20 7.68
N ASP A 132 25.83 -9.44 8.54
CA ASP A 132 26.42 -9.01 9.82
C ASP A 132 26.11 -10.08 10.89
N PRO A 133 27.13 -10.81 11.41
CA PRO A 133 26.95 -11.92 12.35
C PRO A 133 26.58 -11.48 13.76
#